data_8a66acdd3a9a6fe2044143cb175425e4
#
_entry.id   8a66acdd3a9a6fe2044143cb175425e4
#
_cell.length_a   1.000
_cell.length_b   1.000
_cell.length_c   1.000
_cell.angle_alpha   90.00
_cell.angle_beta   90.00
_cell.angle_gamma   90.00
#
_symmetry.space_group_name_H-M   'P 1'
#
loop_
_entity.id
_entity.type
_entity.pdbx_description
1 polymer ?
#
loop_
_entity_poly.entity_id
_entity_poly.type
_entity_poly.pdbx_seq_one_letter_code
_entity_poly.pdbx_strand_id
1 'polypeptide(L)'
;MNKREFIKSSVLAGMGLTVMGSATAGEKRKKKKHAGPKHWAWESPNKKESDADLHSKYKSYSDAGIKGMFFEEDSERHFRIAKKEGLETHRWIWTMNRGEETLLKNHPDYYAVNRNGDSCSDKPPYVNYYRWLCPSKPAVLDYLKNEVNSILKKDYVDGIHLDYIRYSDVILPVTLWGNYGIEQNSELPEYDFCYCETCRAKYKEKTGVDPLEMEFPDQIPSWRTFRYNQINNVVNSLAEVAHNYKKPVTAAVFPTPEIARRIVRQDWTNWNIDGVCPMIYHGFYNEQVNWIGDAVKEGIHFLNDRFPLYAGLFIPNFKSPGELEKGIKLALENGASGISLFGKIDDGVLQTLKKFSVK
;
A
#
# COMPACT_ATOMS: atom_id res chain seq x y z
N MET A 1 -17.38 26.65 10.96
CA MET A 1 -17.63 26.15 9.59
C MET A 1 -17.61 24.62 9.65
N ASN A 2 -18.66 23.96 9.25
CA ASN A 2 -18.87 22.52 9.50
C ASN A 2 -18.11 21.69 8.47
N LYS A 3 -17.48 20.56 8.87
CA LYS A 3 -16.64 19.67 8.04
C LYS A 3 -17.26 19.26 6.68
N ARG A 4 -18.58 19.30 6.58
CA ARG A 4 -19.32 18.99 5.34
C ARG A 4 -19.31 20.11 4.28
N GLU A 5 -19.06 21.33 4.67
CA GLU A 5 -19.06 22.48 3.74
C GLU A 5 -17.69 22.69 3.08
N PHE A 6 -16.60 22.28 3.72
CA PHE A 6 -15.26 22.38 3.16
C PHE A 6 -15.05 21.43 1.95
N ILE A 7 -15.73 20.30 1.93
CA ILE A 7 -15.64 19.32 0.82
C ILE A 7 -16.48 19.75 -0.40
N LYS A 8 -17.51 20.59 -0.22
CA LYS A 8 -18.40 21.03 -1.31
C LYS A 8 -17.89 22.23 -2.10
N SER A 9 -16.94 22.97 -1.60
CA SER A 9 -16.48 24.23 -2.23
C SER A 9 -15.41 24.06 -3.32
N SER A 10 -14.93 22.86 -3.59
CA SER A 10 -13.84 22.60 -4.55
C SER A 10 -14.31 22.05 -5.91
N VAL A 11 -15.62 21.98 -6.17
CA VAL A 11 -16.17 21.43 -7.41
C VAL A 11 -17.08 22.45 -8.07
N LEU A 12 -16.51 23.53 -8.59
CA LEU A 12 -17.21 24.40 -9.56
C LEU A 12 -16.22 25.41 -10.19
N ALA A 13 -15.45 24.99 -11.19
CA ALA A 13 -14.99 25.89 -12.27
C ALA A 13 -14.35 25.06 -13.39
N GLY A 14 -15.00 24.93 -14.53
CA GLY A 14 -14.44 24.31 -15.71
C GLY A 14 -15.50 23.94 -16.75
N MET A 15 -16.20 24.94 -17.31
CA MET A 15 -17.02 24.74 -18.51
C MET A 15 -16.18 24.78 -19.79
N GLY A 16 -16.40 23.76 -20.63
CA GLY A 16 -16.59 23.97 -22.06
C GLY A 16 -15.37 23.85 -22.96
N LEU A 17 -15.25 22.71 -23.61
CA LEU A 17 -14.87 22.62 -25.02
C LEU A 17 -15.36 21.27 -25.60
N THR A 18 -16.42 21.34 -26.39
CA THR A 18 -16.91 20.23 -27.21
C THR A 18 -15.96 19.99 -28.36
N VAL A 19 -15.38 18.79 -28.45
CA VAL A 19 -14.79 18.28 -29.70
C VAL A 19 -15.58 17.04 -30.09
N MET A 20 -16.30 17.13 -31.20
CA MET A 20 -16.92 15.98 -31.86
C MET A 20 -15.81 15.08 -32.43
N GLY A 21 -15.73 13.86 -31.96
CA GLY A 21 -14.88 12.79 -32.47
C GLY A 21 -15.71 11.51 -32.61
N SER A 22 -15.78 11.01 -33.83
CA SER A 22 -16.52 9.87 -34.36
C SER A 22 -16.51 8.62 -33.48
N ALA A 23 -17.70 8.06 -33.30
CA ALA A 23 -17.93 6.78 -32.64
C ALA A 23 -17.34 5.62 -33.48
N THR A 24 -16.30 4.97 -32.97
CA THR A 24 -15.93 3.62 -33.41
C THR A 24 -16.61 2.63 -32.48
N ALA A 25 -17.29 1.64 -33.11
CA ALA A 25 -18.07 0.60 -32.47
C ALA A 25 -17.24 -0.13 -31.39
N GLY A 26 -17.71 -0.05 -30.14
CA GLY A 26 -17.10 -0.74 -29.02
C GLY A 26 -17.23 -2.25 -29.17
N GLU A 27 -16.12 -2.96 -29.31
CA GLU A 27 -16.06 -4.39 -29.07
C GLU A 27 -16.54 -4.69 -27.65
N LYS A 28 -17.63 -5.45 -27.51
CA LYS A 28 -18.14 -5.97 -26.26
C LYS A 28 -17.07 -6.93 -25.68
N ARG A 29 -16.23 -6.42 -24.74
CA ARG A 29 -15.33 -7.26 -23.96
C ARG A 29 -16.15 -8.38 -23.30
N LYS A 30 -15.85 -9.63 -23.66
CA LYS A 30 -16.42 -10.84 -23.03
C LYS A 30 -16.17 -10.74 -21.53
N LYS A 31 -17.24 -10.69 -20.70
CA LYS A 31 -17.14 -10.80 -19.25
C LYS A 31 -16.35 -12.09 -18.95
N LYS A 32 -15.15 -11.94 -18.38
CA LYS A 32 -14.41 -13.11 -17.83
C LYS A 32 -15.33 -13.76 -16.80
N LYS A 33 -15.50 -15.11 -16.89
CA LYS A 33 -16.17 -15.88 -15.85
C LYS A 33 -15.52 -15.50 -14.53
N HIS A 34 -16.30 -14.99 -13.58
CA HIS A 34 -15.83 -14.64 -12.25
C HIS A 34 -15.36 -15.94 -11.56
N ALA A 35 -14.07 -16.12 -11.46
CA ALA A 35 -13.51 -16.93 -10.39
C ALA A 35 -13.98 -16.27 -9.07
N GLY A 36 -14.33 -17.09 -8.07
CA GLY A 36 -14.75 -16.56 -6.76
C GLY A 36 -13.71 -15.58 -6.18
N PRO A 37 -14.06 -14.85 -5.11
CA PRO A 37 -13.18 -13.86 -4.52
C PRO A 37 -11.86 -14.51 -4.07
N LYS A 38 -10.75 -13.81 -4.30
CA LYS A 38 -9.42 -14.24 -3.87
C LYS A 38 -9.05 -13.50 -2.58
N HIS A 39 -9.13 -14.20 -1.45
CA HIS A 39 -8.76 -13.63 -0.16
C HIS A 39 -7.28 -13.84 0.16
N TRP A 40 -6.70 -12.88 0.87
CA TRP A 40 -5.30 -12.87 1.30
C TRP A 40 -5.19 -12.69 2.81
N ALA A 41 -4.06 -13.10 3.40
CA ALA A 41 -3.72 -12.81 4.79
C ALA A 41 -2.25 -12.43 4.94
N TRP A 42 -1.96 -11.47 5.84
CA TRP A 42 -0.61 -11.17 6.28
C TRP A 42 -0.24 -12.01 7.48
N GLU A 43 0.99 -12.51 7.49
CA GLU A 43 1.51 -13.32 8.59
C GLU A 43 3.00 -13.07 8.81
N SER A 44 3.37 -12.91 10.09
CA SER A 44 4.76 -13.01 10.54
C SER A 44 5.04 -14.46 10.93
N PRO A 45 5.91 -15.19 10.22
CA PRO A 45 6.18 -16.61 10.45
C PRO A 45 6.65 -16.92 11.88
N ASN A 46 5.92 -17.78 12.58
CA ASN A 46 6.31 -18.24 13.92
C ASN A 46 7.17 -19.50 13.83
N LYS A 47 8.45 -19.37 14.06
CA LYS A 47 9.45 -20.47 13.98
C LYS A 47 9.22 -21.60 15.00
N LYS A 48 8.38 -21.37 16.03
CA LYS A 48 8.10 -22.35 17.11
C LYS A 48 6.94 -23.31 16.77
N GLU A 49 6.10 -22.98 15.78
CA GLU A 49 5.00 -23.86 15.37
C GLU A 49 5.56 -25.16 14.76
N SER A 50 4.91 -26.30 15.04
CA SER A 50 5.27 -27.58 14.40
C SER A 50 4.78 -27.62 12.95
N ASP A 51 5.34 -28.53 12.13
CA ASP A 51 4.87 -28.75 10.76
C ASP A 51 3.40 -29.17 10.73
N ALA A 52 2.99 -30.02 11.68
CA ALA A 52 1.61 -30.47 11.80
C ALA A 52 0.64 -29.31 12.08
N ASP A 53 1.02 -28.38 12.97
CA ASP A 53 0.23 -27.19 13.27
C ASP A 53 0.15 -26.25 12.08
N LEU A 54 1.27 -26.05 11.35
CA LEU A 54 1.29 -25.23 10.13
C LEU A 54 0.43 -25.84 9.03
N HIS A 55 0.49 -27.17 8.80
CA HIS A 55 -0.39 -27.85 7.86
C HIS A 55 -1.87 -27.66 8.23
N SER A 56 -2.22 -27.89 9.51
CA SER A 56 -3.59 -27.70 10.01
C SER A 56 -4.06 -26.25 9.81
N LYS A 57 -3.23 -25.29 10.18
CA LYS A 57 -3.53 -23.85 10.04
C LYS A 57 -3.77 -23.46 8.59
N TYR A 58 -2.82 -23.74 7.70
CA TYR A 58 -2.94 -23.30 6.30
C TYR A 58 -4.02 -24.06 5.54
N LYS A 59 -4.27 -25.32 5.89
CA LYS A 59 -5.42 -26.04 5.37
C LYS A 59 -6.73 -25.37 5.79
N SER A 60 -6.88 -24.99 7.07
CA SER A 60 -8.08 -24.29 7.55
C SER A 60 -8.29 -22.94 6.85
N TYR A 61 -7.21 -22.23 6.54
CA TYR A 61 -7.23 -20.98 5.77
C TYR A 61 -7.71 -21.22 4.33
N SER A 62 -7.12 -22.20 3.65
CA SER A 62 -7.51 -22.58 2.29
C SER A 62 -8.97 -23.03 2.22
N ASP A 63 -9.42 -23.85 3.18
CA ASP A 63 -10.81 -24.33 3.29
C ASP A 63 -11.80 -23.20 3.59
N ALA A 64 -11.34 -22.09 4.21
CA ALA A 64 -12.14 -20.90 4.46
C ALA A 64 -12.15 -19.89 3.29
N GLY A 65 -11.40 -20.16 2.21
CA GLY A 65 -11.39 -19.31 1.02
C GLY A 65 -10.22 -18.33 0.93
N ILE A 66 -9.26 -18.36 1.87
CA ILE A 66 -7.98 -17.68 1.69
C ILE A 66 -7.24 -18.39 0.55
N LYS A 67 -6.72 -17.64 -0.39
CA LYS A 67 -6.01 -18.13 -1.58
C LYS A 67 -4.56 -17.68 -1.63
N GLY A 68 -4.14 -16.77 -0.76
CA GLY A 68 -2.76 -16.32 -0.72
C GLY A 68 -2.34 -15.76 0.63
N MET A 69 -1.02 -15.79 0.86
CA MET A 69 -0.37 -15.34 2.07
C MET A 69 0.73 -14.31 1.75
N PHE A 70 0.83 -13.29 2.58
CA PHE A 70 1.94 -12.35 2.59
C PHE A 70 2.80 -12.64 3.82
N PHE A 71 3.98 -13.22 3.61
CA PHE A 71 4.90 -13.56 4.70
C PHE A 71 5.96 -12.49 4.92
N GLU A 72 6.01 -11.92 6.13
CA GLU A 72 6.93 -10.84 6.50
C GLU A 72 8.40 -11.30 6.53
N GLU A 73 8.64 -12.52 7.01
CA GLU A 73 9.98 -13.08 7.07
C GLU A 73 10.21 -14.15 5.99
N ASP A 74 11.49 -14.35 5.67
CA ASP A 74 11.91 -15.44 4.82
C ASP A 74 11.96 -16.75 5.61
N SER A 75 10.94 -17.56 5.47
CA SER A 75 10.83 -18.86 6.09
C SER A 75 10.41 -19.92 5.08
N GLU A 76 11.37 -20.54 4.40
CA GLU A 76 11.13 -21.57 3.39
C GLU A 76 10.11 -22.62 3.86
N ARG A 77 10.17 -23.02 5.13
CA ARG A 77 9.28 -23.99 5.74
C ARG A 77 7.80 -23.53 5.67
N HIS A 78 7.50 -22.28 6.07
CA HIS A 78 6.14 -21.74 6.03
C HIS A 78 5.64 -21.61 4.59
N PHE A 79 6.46 -21.09 3.70
CA PHE A 79 6.12 -20.98 2.28
C PHE A 79 5.80 -22.35 1.66
N ARG A 80 6.65 -23.35 1.85
CA ARG A 80 6.43 -24.68 1.26
C ARG A 80 5.21 -25.37 1.83
N ILE A 81 4.93 -25.26 3.13
CA ILE A 81 3.73 -25.83 3.74
C ILE A 81 2.48 -25.11 3.24
N ALA A 82 2.45 -23.78 3.21
CA ALA A 82 1.32 -23.02 2.68
C ALA A 82 1.02 -23.36 1.21
N LYS A 83 2.06 -23.52 0.37
CA LYS A 83 1.90 -23.97 -1.03
C LYS A 83 1.33 -25.37 -1.14
N LYS A 84 1.71 -26.32 -0.27
CA LYS A 84 1.12 -27.67 -0.24
C LYS A 84 -0.36 -27.64 0.09
N GLU A 85 -0.80 -26.67 0.90
CA GLU A 85 -2.22 -26.47 1.23
C GLU A 85 -2.96 -25.59 0.18
N GLY A 86 -2.33 -25.32 -0.96
CA GLY A 86 -2.93 -24.62 -2.10
C GLY A 86 -2.97 -23.10 -1.98
N LEU A 87 -2.14 -22.50 -1.14
CA LEU A 87 -2.01 -21.06 -0.99
C LEU A 87 -0.88 -20.50 -1.86
N GLU A 88 -1.14 -19.41 -2.56
CA GLU A 88 -0.11 -18.61 -3.22
C GLU A 88 0.70 -17.83 -2.17
N THR A 89 2.02 -17.78 -2.30
CA THR A 89 2.89 -17.24 -1.24
C THR A 89 3.74 -16.09 -1.75
N HIS A 90 3.50 -14.89 -1.23
CA HIS A 90 4.30 -13.72 -1.52
C HIS A 90 5.20 -13.36 -0.33
N ARG A 91 6.43 -12.95 -0.62
CA ARG A 91 7.30 -12.35 0.38
C ARG A 91 6.87 -10.90 0.62
N TRP A 92 6.44 -10.58 1.83
CA TRP A 92 6.08 -9.23 2.26
C TRP A 92 7.33 -8.51 2.75
N ILE A 93 7.65 -7.37 2.17
CA ILE A 93 8.81 -6.55 2.52
C ILE A 93 8.40 -5.11 2.87
N TRP A 94 9.10 -4.55 3.82
CA TRP A 94 9.05 -3.12 4.12
C TRP A 94 9.99 -2.41 3.14
N THR A 95 9.45 -1.73 2.15
CA THR A 95 10.24 -1.28 1.01
C THR A 95 11.07 -0.03 1.30
N MET A 96 10.42 1.08 1.70
CA MET A 96 11.10 2.35 1.93
C MET A 96 11.41 2.62 3.41
N ASN A 97 10.79 1.91 4.35
CA ASN A 97 11.08 2.02 5.77
C ASN A 97 12.10 0.97 6.18
N ARG A 98 13.34 1.39 6.48
CA ARG A 98 14.51 0.51 6.70
C ARG A 98 15.30 0.90 7.93
N GLY A 99 15.18 0.12 8.98
CA GLY A 99 15.85 0.33 10.27
C GLY A 99 17.01 -0.63 10.56
N GLU A 100 17.48 -1.39 9.59
CA GLU A 100 18.59 -2.33 9.76
C GLU A 100 19.87 -1.61 10.16
N GLU A 101 20.48 -1.99 11.30
CA GLU A 101 21.67 -1.34 11.86
C GLU A 101 22.84 -1.28 10.87
N THR A 102 23.02 -2.33 10.07
CA THR A 102 24.07 -2.38 9.06
C THR A 102 23.84 -1.35 7.95
N LEU A 103 22.59 -1.14 7.52
CA LEU A 103 22.25 -0.15 6.52
C LEU A 103 22.40 1.26 7.07
N LEU A 104 21.89 1.52 8.29
CA LEU A 104 22.03 2.80 8.98
C LEU A 104 23.49 3.20 9.17
N LYS A 105 24.34 2.26 9.55
CA LYS A 105 25.78 2.49 9.79
C LYS A 105 26.57 2.72 8.49
N ASN A 106 26.31 1.91 7.46
CA ASN A 106 27.14 1.90 6.26
C ASN A 106 26.62 2.87 5.19
N HIS A 107 25.32 3.20 5.19
CA HIS A 107 24.65 4.02 4.18
C HIS A 107 23.69 5.04 4.79
N PRO A 108 24.13 5.89 5.75
CA PRO A 108 23.28 6.95 6.30
C PRO A 108 22.83 7.95 5.24
N ASP A 109 23.59 8.06 4.15
CA ASP A 109 23.28 8.88 2.99
C ASP A 109 22.08 8.37 2.18
N TYR A 110 21.60 7.13 2.34
CA TYR A 110 20.42 6.59 1.66
C TYR A 110 19.11 7.20 2.17
N TYR A 111 19.12 7.74 3.39
CA TYR A 111 17.90 8.15 4.10
C TYR A 111 17.36 9.50 3.61
N ALA A 112 16.04 9.63 3.74
CA ALA A 112 15.32 10.84 3.39
C ALA A 112 15.60 11.96 4.40
N VAL A 113 15.57 13.21 3.92
CA VAL A 113 15.81 14.40 4.71
C VAL A 113 14.54 15.25 4.69
N ASN A 114 14.07 15.70 5.86
CA ASN A 114 12.91 16.56 5.94
C ASN A 114 13.22 18.01 5.49
N ARG A 115 12.18 18.85 5.47
CA ARG A 115 12.31 20.27 5.06
C ARG A 115 13.19 21.10 6.00
N ASN A 116 13.36 20.69 7.27
CA ASN A 116 14.24 21.34 8.24
C ASN A 116 15.71 20.89 8.11
N GLY A 117 16.01 19.88 7.25
CA GLY A 117 17.35 19.34 7.08
C GLY A 117 17.67 18.12 7.97
N ASP A 118 16.71 17.62 8.75
CA ASP A 118 16.92 16.43 9.59
C ASP A 118 16.84 15.16 8.72
N SER A 119 17.81 14.25 8.87
CA SER A 119 17.82 12.95 8.21
C SER A 119 17.03 11.90 8.98
N CYS A 120 16.30 11.06 8.28
CA CYS A 120 15.66 9.87 8.88
C CYS A 120 16.66 8.85 9.42
N SER A 121 17.95 8.91 9.07
CA SER A 121 18.99 8.06 9.69
C SER A 121 19.19 8.38 11.16
N ASP A 122 19.08 9.66 11.54
CA ASP A 122 19.39 10.11 12.89
C ASP A 122 18.12 10.55 13.63
N LYS A 123 17.25 11.31 12.96
CA LYS A 123 16.04 11.88 13.53
C LYS A 123 14.80 11.45 12.74
N PRO A 124 14.32 10.20 12.95
CA PRO A 124 13.12 9.71 12.26
C PRO A 124 11.87 10.45 12.76
N PRO A 125 10.86 10.64 11.88
CA PRO A 125 9.60 11.24 12.30
C PRO A 125 8.80 10.26 13.18
N TYR A 126 8.09 10.79 14.18
CA TYR A 126 7.16 10.10 15.07
C TYR A 126 7.76 9.00 15.94
N VAL A 127 8.40 7.97 15.36
CA VAL A 127 8.89 6.78 16.07
C VAL A 127 10.25 6.33 15.55
N ASN A 128 11.04 5.70 16.42
CA ASN A 128 12.44 5.33 16.13
C ASN A 128 12.61 4.38 14.95
N TYR A 129 11.61 3.56 14.64
CA TYR A 129 11.68 2.62 13.52
C TYR A 129 11.26 3.22 12.17
N TYR A 130 10.82 4.52 12.10
CA TYR A 130 10.48 5.21 10.85
C TYR A 130 11.75 5.73 10.16
N ARG A 131 12.53 4.80 9.63
CA ARG A 131 13.81 5.06 8.95
C ARG A 131 13.62 5.02 7.44
N TRP A 132 13.14 6.12 6.88
CA TRP A 132 12.71 6.21 5.49
C TRP A 132 13.86 6.45 4.53
N LEU A 133 13.99 5.59 3.50
CA LEU A 133 14.93 5.79 2.39
C LEU A 133 14.42 6.86 1.43
N CYS A 134 15.37 7.51 0.71
CA CYS A 134 15.04 8.46 -0.33
C CYS A 134 14.79 7.76 -1.68
N PRO A 135 13.56 7.83 -2.26
CA PRO A 135 13.24 7.14 -3.51
C PRO A 135 13.94 7.75 -4.75
N SER A 136 14.53 8.95 -4.62
CA SER A 136 15.20 9.63 -5.73
C SER A 136 16.66 9.19 -5.94
N LYS A 137 17.25 8.47 -4.98
CA LYS A 137 18.66 8.06 -5.03
C LYS A 137 18.84 6.79 -5.85
N PRO A 138 19.68 6.78 -6.91
CA PRO A 138 19.95 5.57 -7.70
C PRO A 138 20.45 4.40 -6.85
N ALA A 139 21.36 4.65 -5.90
CA ALA A 139 21.90 3.62 -5.02
C ALA A 139 20.82 2.95 -4.14
N VAL A 140 19.79 3.68 -3.72
CA VAL A 140 18.62 3.12 -3.01
C VAL A 140 17.81 2.21 -3.93
N LEU A 141 17.59 2.63 -5.16
CA LEU A 141 16.88 1.80 -6.14
C LEU A 141 17.64 0.51 -6.44
N ASP A 142 18.95 0.59 -6.62
CA ASP A 142 19.81 -0.59 -6.86
C ASP A 142 19.80 -1.54 -5.65
N TYR A 143 19.88 -1.00 -4.44
CA TYR A 143 19.75 -1.79 -3.20
C TYR A 143 18.44 -2.58 -3.16
N LEU A 144 17.31 -1.93 -3.40
CA LEU A 144 15.99 -2.55 -3.41
C LEU A 144 15.83 -3.58 -4.54
N LYS A 145 16.32 -3.29 -5.74
CA LYS A 145 16.32 -4.24 -6.88
C LYS A 145 17.12 -5.50 -6.56
N ASN A 146 18.29 -5.36 -5.93
CA ASN A 146 19.12 -6.49 -5.53
C ASN A 146 18.41 -7.36 -4.47
N GLU A 147 17.75 -6.75 -3.49
CA GLU A 147 16.96 -7.48 -2.49
C GLU A 147 15.81 -8.25 -3.14
N VAL A 148 14.97 -7.57 -3.94
CA VAL A 148 13.85 -8.20 -4.66
C VAL A 148 14.34 -9.35 -5.54
N ASN A 149 15.43 -9.14 -6.28
CA ASN A 149 16.06 -10.17 -7.11
C ASN A 149 16.50 -11.38 -6.27
N SER A 150 17.10 -11.16 -5.09
CA SER A 150 17.53 -12.26 -4.19
C SER A 150 16.35 -13.08 -3.64
N ILE A 151 15.24 -12.40 -3.34
CA ILE A 151 14.00 -13.03 -2.88
C ILE A 151 13.38 -13.87 -3.99
N LEU A 152 13.24 -13.31 -5.19
CA LEU A 152 12.51 -13.93 -6.29
C LEU A 152 13.25 -15.09 -6.97
N LYS A 153 14.56 -15.24 -6.74
CA LYS A 153 15.32 -16.44 -7.14
C LYS A 153 14.86 -17.71 -6.42
N LYS A 154 14.19 -17.58 -5.26
CA LYS A 154 13.74 -18.71 -4.47
C LYS A 154 12.51 -19.36 -5.11
N ASP A 155 12.55 -20.67 -5.29
CA ASP A 155 11.49 -21.45 -5.96
C ASP A 155 10.18 -21.55 -5.14
N TYR A 156 10.30 -21.38 -3.83
CA TYR A 156 9.15 -21.40 -2.92
C TYR A 156 8.41 -20.07 -2.82
N VAL A 157 8.96 -18.97 -3.32
CA VAL A 157 8.30 -17.66 -3.35
C VAL A 157 7.56 -17.49 -4.67
N ASP A 158 6.24 -17.30 -4.63
CA ASP A 158 5.43 -17.12 -5.84
C ASP A 158 5.36 -15.66 -6.31
N GLY A 159 5.51 -14.70 -5.39
CA GLY A 159 5.45 -13.28 -5.70
C GLY A 159 6.05 -12.41 -4.61
N ILE A 160 5.97 -11.09 -4.81
CA ILE A 160 6.41 -10.11 -3.82
C ILE A 160 5.28 -9.17 -3.43
N HIS A 161 5.23 -8.80 -2.15
CA HIS A 161 4.26 -7.86 -1.60
C HIS A 161 5.01 -6.66 -1.03
N LEU A 162 4.81 -5.49 -1.65
CA LEU A 162 5.49 -4.25 -1.28
C LEU A 162 4.66 -3.51 -0.22
N ASP A 163 5.18 -3.41 0.99
CA ASP A 163 4.64 -2.55 2.03
C ASP A 163 5.57 -1.37 2.28
N TYR A 164 5.10 -0.35 2.99
CA TYR A 164 5.84 0.90 3.19
C TYR A 164 6.43 1.48 1.89
N ILE A 165 5.81 1.22 0.75
CA ILE A 165 6.20 1.75 -0.55
C ILE A 165 5.62 3.15 -0.76
N ARG A 166 6.13 4.10 0.01
CA ARG A 166 5.62 5.46 0.16
C ARG A 166 6.64 6.37 0.85
N TYR A 167 6.34 7.66 0.95
CA TYR A 167 7.02 8.53 1.91
C TYR A 167 6.49 8.33 3.32
N SER A 168 7.17 8.94 4.31
CA SER A 168 6.63 9.10 5.65
C SER A 168 5.29 9.83 5.61
N ASP A 169 4.49 9.60 6.65
CA ASP A 169 3.24 10.33 6.83
C ASP A 169 3.56 11.82 7.05
N VAL A 170 3.10 12.66 6.12
CA VAL A 170 3.21 14.12 6.28
C VAL A 170 2.13 14.63 7.23
N ILE A 171 0.99 13.93 7.27
CA ILE A 171 -0.08 14.08 8.25
C ILE A 171 -0.51 12.67 8.68
N LEU A 172 -0.45 12.38 9.97
CA LEU A 172 -0.94 11.11 10.53
C LEU A 172 -2.47 11.02 10.48
N PRO A 173 -3.04 9.80 10.42
CA PRO A 173 -4.45 9.60 10.70
C PRO A 173 -4.84 10.21 12.05
N VAL A 174 -5.98 10.89 12.09
CA VAL A 174 -6.39 11.76 13.23
C VAL A 174 -6.44 11.02 14.57
N THR A 175 -6.74 9.72 14.57
CA THR A 175 -6.81 8.90 15.79
C THR A 175 -5.44 8.64 16.41
N LEU A 176 -4.35 8.86 15.66
CA LEU A 176 -2.99 8.68 16.16
C LEU A 176 -2.40 9.96 16.77
N TRP A 177 -2.99 11.12 16.54
CA TRP A 177 -2.42 12.39 17.01
C TRP A 177 -2.21 12.45 18.53
N GLY A 178 -3.19 11.93 19.29
CA GLY A 178 -3.09 11.88 20.76
C GLY A 178 -1.90 11.05 21.28
N ASN A 179 -1.48 10.03 20.54
CA ASN A 179 -0.35 9.17 20.92
C ASN A 179 0.99 9.91 20.89
N TYR A 180 1.07 10.97 20.09
CA TYR A 180 2.28 11.77 19.88
C TYR A 180 2.18 13.19 20.44
N GLY A 181 1.02 13.55 21.02
CA GLY A 181 0.78 14.91 21.52
C GLY A 181 0.85 15.98 20.43
N ILE A 182 0.42 15.65 19.21
CA ILE A 182 0.49 16.52 18.03
C ILE A 182 -0.91 16.84 17.50
N GLU A 183 -1.00 17.99 16.81
CA GLU A 183 -2.16 18.38 16.01
C GLU A 183 -1.66 18.82 14.64
N GLN A 184 -2.07 18.10 13.58
CA GLN A 184 -1.56 18.29 12.22
C GLN A 184 -2.65 18.82 11.28
N ASN A 185 -2.95 20.11 11.40
CA ASN A 185 -3.92 20.80 10.51
C ASN A 185 -3.29 21.23 9.18
N SER A 186 -1.96 21.19 9.07
CA SER A 186 -1.17 21.49 7.88
C SER A 186 0.05 20.56 7.77
N GLU A 187 0.75 20.61 6.65
CA GLU A 187 1.99 19.88 6.44
C GLU A 187 3.15 20.62 7.14
N LEU A 188 3.60 20.07 8.27
CA LEU A 188 4.69 20.66 9.05
C LEU A 188 6.05 20.27 8.48
N PRO A 189 7.06 21.17 8.48
CA PRO A 189 8.37 20.95 7.87
C PRO A 189 9.10 19.69 8.38
N GLU A 190 8.98 19.36 9.66
CA GLU A 190 9.61 18.20 10.29
C GLU A 190 9.06 16.85 9.81
N TYR A 191 7.87 16.84 9.20
CA TYR A 191 7.25 15.62 8.65
C TYR A 191 7.21 15.61 7.12
N ASP A 192 7.62 16.69 6.45
CA ASP A 192 7.60 16.80 4.99
C ASP A 192 8.94 16.35 4.39
N PHE A 193 8.92 15.23 3.68
CA PHE A 193 10.05 14.56 3.02
C PHE A 193 9.84 14.47 1.51
N CYS A 194 10.86 14.33 0.63
CA CYS A 194 12.29 14.39 0.89
C CYS A 194 12.88 15.66 0.26
N TYR A 195 13.67 16.38 1.03
CA TYR A 195 14.39 17.60 0.61
C TYR A 195 15.91 17.39 0.59
N CYS A 196 16.40 16.14 0.47
CA CYS A 196 17.83 15.89 0.30
C CYS A 196 18.34 16.52 -1.01
N GLU A 197 19.64 16.74 -1.10
CA GLU A 197 20.30 17.33 -2.27
C GLU A 197 19.86 16.68 -3.59
N THR A 198 19.80 15.34 -3.64
CA THR A 198 19.37 14.60 -4.85
C THR A 198 17.95 14.97 -5.28
N CYS A 199 17.01 15.06 -4.36
CA CYS A 199 15.63 15.43 -4.67
C CYS A 199 15.53 16.87 -5.15
N ARG A 200 16.24 17.80 -4.48
CA ARG A 200 16.27 19.21 -4.81
C ARG A 200 16.90 19.45 -6.18
N ALA A 201 18.07 18.85 -6.45
CA ALA A 201 18.75 18.95 -7.74
C ALA A 201 17.88 18.43 -8.90
N LYS A 202 17.30 17.22 -8.77
CA LYS A 202 16.42 16.65 -9.79
C LYS A 202 15.16 17.49 -10.05
N TYR A 203 14.60 18.10 -9.03
CA TYR A 203 13.44 18.98 -9.21
C TYR A 203 13.84 20.32 -9.84
N LYS A 204 14.93 20.93 -9.37
CA LYS A 204 15.47 22.19 -9.91
C LYS A 204 15.89 22.06 -11.38
N GLU A 205 16.48 20.93 -11.77
CA GLU A 205 16.80 20.63 -13.18
C GLU A 205 15.58 20.71 -14.09
N LYS A 206 14.43 20.22 -13.60
CA LYS A 206 13.17 20.19 -14.37
C LYS A 206 12.39 21.49 -14.36
N THR A 207 12.50 22.27 -13.30
CA THR A 207 11.60 23.42 -13.04
C THR A 207 12.31 24.76 -12.93
N GLY A 208 13.62 24.76 -12.77
CA GLY A 208 14.42 25.94 -12.48
C GLY A 208 14.38 26.39 -11.02
N VAL A 209 13.54 25.80 -10.15
CA VAL A 209 13.30 26.24 -8.79
C VAL A 209 13.76 25.19 -7.77
N ASP A 210 14.43 25.62 -6.72
CA ASP A 210 14.73 24.77 -5.57
C ASP A 210 13.50 24.68 -4.65
N PRO A 211 13.02 23.48 -4.27
CA PRO A 211 11.84 23.38 -3.42
C PRO A 211 11.99 23.99 -2.02
N LEU A 212 13.20 24.25 -1.53
CA LEU A 212 13.43 25.00 -0.28
C LEU A 212 13.21 26.52 -0.45
N GLU A 213 13.23 27.03 -1.68
CA GLU A 213 12.95 28.44 -1.98
C GLU A 213 11.45 28.74 -2.05
N MET A 214 10.58 27.70 -2.00
CA MET A 214 9.13 27.85 -2.03
C MET A 214 8.58 28.17 -0.65
N GLU A 215 7.71 29.16 -0.56
CA GLU A 215 7.04 29.54 0.70
C GLU A 215 6.06 28.43 1.15
N PHE A 216 5.25 27.92 0.22
CA PHE A 216 4.23 26.87 0.45
C PHE A 216 4.41 25.67 -0.50
N PRO A 217 5.46 24.82 -0.32
CA PRO A 217 5.73 23.72 -1.24
C PRO A 217 4.63 22.66 -1.27
N ASP A 218 3.89 22.48 -0.18
CA ASP A 218 2.71 21.62 -0.08
C ASP A 218 1.58 22.02 -1.04
N GLN A 219 1.49 23.28 -1.43
CA GLN A 219 0.50 23.80 -2.35
C GLN A 219 0.95 23.74 -3.82
N ILE A 220 2.22 23.41 -4.09
CA ILE A 220 2.76 23.39 -5.45
C ILE A 220 2.51 22.03 -6.13
N PRO A 221 1.61 21.94 -7.14
CA PRO A 221 1.25 20.67 -7.78
C PRO A 221 2.43 19.96 -8.42
N SER A 222 3.37 20.70 -9.02
CA SER A 222 4.55 20.10 -9.67
C SER A 222 5.49 19.42 -8.67
N TRP A 223 5.65 19.99 -7.45
CA TRP A 223 6.43 19.37 -6.38
C TRP A 223 5.77 18.10 -5.83
N ARG A 224 4.45 18.12 -5.64
CA ARG A 224 3.71 16.90 -5.25
C ARG A 224 3.83 15.82 -6.32
N THR A 225 3.60 16.16 -7.59
CA THR A 225 3.72 15.24 -8.72
C THR A 225 5.14 14.70 -8.87
N PHE A 226 6.17 15.51 -8.65
CA PHE A 226 7.55 15.03 -8.62
C PHE A 226 7.71 13.90 -7.60
N ARG A 227 7.23 14.09 -6.37
CA ARG A 227 7.32 13.07 -5.30
C ARG A 227 6.55 11.80 -5.63
N TYR A 228 5.33 11.90 -6.18
CA TYR A 228 4.59 10.73 -6.67
C TYR A 228 5.42 9.94 -7.69
N ASN A 229 6.01 10.63 -8.65
CA ASN A 229 6.81 10.00 -9.71
C ASN A 229 8.07 9.31 -9.18
N GLN A 230 8.67 9.76 -8.07
CA GLN A 230 9.81 9.06 -7.48
C GLN A 230 9.36 7.69 -6.93
N ILE A 231 8.24 7.61 -6.22
CA ILE A 231 7.68 6.33 -5.74
C ILE A 231 7.24 5.46 -6.93
N ASN A 232 6.54 6.02 -7.91
CA ASN A 232 6.12 5.29 -9.11
C ASN A 232 7.31 4.65 -9.83
N ASN A 233 8.44 5.39 -9.93
CA ASN A 233 9.66 4.86 -10.53
C ASN A 233 10.23 3.67 -9.73
N VAL A 234 10.27 3.75 -8.40
CA VAL A 234 10.72 2.63 -7.56
C VAL A 234 9.81 1.42 -7.77
N VAL A 235 8.49 1.59 -7.64
CA VAL A 235 7.53 0.49 -7.81
C VAL A 235 7.68 -0.18 -9.16
N ASN A 236 7.65 0.61 -10.24
CA ASN A 236 7.69 0.07 -11.60
C ASN A 236 9.01 -0.64 -11.89
N SER A 237 10.14 -0.13 -11.34
CA SER A 237 11.43 -0.79 -11.46
C SER A 237 11.51 -2.12 -10.70
N LEU A 238 10.88 -2.22 -9.50
CA LEU A 238 10.80 -3.47 -8.75
C LEU A 238 9.84 -4.46 -9.41
N ALA A 239 8.74 -3.97 -9.99
CA ALA A 239 7.81 -4.78 -10.76
C ALA A 239 8.49 -5.37 -12.01
N GLU A 240 9.30 -4.60 -12.73
CA GLU A 240 10.08 -5.10 -13.85
C GLU A 240 10.99 -6.26 -13.43
N VAL A 241 11.69 -6.14 -12.29
CA VAL A 241 12.51 -7.25 -11.76
C VAL A 241 11.64 -8.49 -11.52
N ALA A 242 10.47 -8.34 -10.90
CA ALA A 242 9.60 -9.49 -10.61
C ALA A 242 9.00 -10.12 -11.87
N HIS A 243 8.56 -9.32 -12.81
CA HIS A 243 8.01 -9.78 -14.08
C HIS A 243 9.04 -10.54 -14.93
N ASN A 244 10.33 -10.23 -14.83
CA ASN A 244 11.41 -11.01 -15.44
C ASN A 244 11.48 -12.44 -14.88
N TYR A 245 11.07 -12.65 -13.62
CA TYR A 245 10.86 -13.97 -13.02
C TYR A 245 9.48 -14.59 -13.29
N LYS A 246 8.60 -13.88 -14.02
CA LYS A 246 7.18 -14.24 -14.21
C LYS A 246 6.42 -14.37 -12.88
N LYS A 247 6.81 -13.58 -11.89
CA LYS A 247 6.22 -13.55 -10.55
C LYS A 247 5.46 -12.24 -10.33
N PRO A 248 4.23 -12.32 -9.75
CA PRO A 248 3.41 -11.14 -9.53
C PRO A 248 3.95 -10.24 -8.43
N VAL A 249 3.58 -8.96 -8.54
CA VAL A 249 3.82 -7.93 -7.55
C VAL A 249 2.48 -7.42 -7.01
N THR A 250 2.33 -7.45 -5.71
CA THR A 250 1.21 -6.81 -5.01
C THR A 250 1.73 -5.74 -4.04
N ALA A 251 0.88 -4.82 -3.62
CA ALA A 251 1.30 -3.79 -2.67
C ALA A 251 0.23 -3.47 -1.63
N ALA A 252 0.67 -3.26 -0.38
CA ALA A 252 -0.12 -2.58 0.66
C ALA A 252 -0.09 -1.08 0.39
N VAL A 253 -1.27 -0.47 0.32
CA VAL A 253 -1.40 0.94 0.00
C VAL A 253 -2.38 1.63 0.94
N PHE A 254 -2.32 2.96 1.01
CA PHE A 254 -3.29 3.73 1.78
C PHE A 254 -4.70 3.61 1.20
N PRO A 255 -5.76 3.80 2.02
CA PRO A 255 -7.09 3.23 1.76
C PRO A 255 -7.76 3.75 0.49
N THR A 256 -7.57 5.03 0.17
CA THR A 256 -8.11 5.60 -1.06
C THR A 256 -7.04 6.36 -1.84
N PRO A 257 -7.19 6.52 -3.17
CA PRO A 257 -6.23 7.28 -3.97
C PRO A 257 -6.04 8.72 -3.48
N GLU A 258 -7.10 9.37 -3.01
CA GLU A 258 -7.01 10.73 -2.49
C GLU A 258 -6.19 10.78 -1.20
N ILE A 259 -6.52 9.95 -0.21
CA ILE A 259 -5.80 9.86 1.06
C ILE A 259 -4.33 9.51 0.82
N ALA A 260 -4.06 8.51 -0.01
CA ALA A 260 -2.71 8.05 -0.31
C ALA A 260 -1.82 9.14 -0.91
N ARG A 261 -2.33 9.89 -1.89
CA ARG A 261 -1.62 11.03 -2.50
C ARG A 261 -1.38 12.15 -1.49
N ARG A 262 -2.38 12.46 -0.67
CA ARG A 262 -2.33 13.58 0.24
C ARG A 262 -1.35 13.35 1.38
N ILE A 263 -1.46 12.23 2.09
CA ILE A 263 -0.77 12.07 3.37
C ILE A 263 0.53 11.27 3.30
N VAL A 264 0.75 10.48 2.23
CA VAL A 264 1.97 9.66 2.07
C VAL A 264 2.60 9.71 0.67
N ARG A 265 2.13 10.60 -0.20
CA ARG A 265 2.63 10.77 -1.57
C ARG A 265 2.61 9.48 -2.40
N GLN A 266 1.61 8.63 -2.19
CA GLN A 266 1.46 7.33 -2.85
C GLN A 266 0.40 7.41 -3.95
N ASP A 267 0.82 7.31 -5.22
CA ASP A 267 -0.07 7.40 -6.40
C ASP A 267 -0.28 6.01 -7.03
N TRP A 268 -0.80 5.09 -6.22
CA TRP A 268 -0.84 3.66 -6.52
C TRP A 268 -1.73 3.27 -7.71
N THR A 269 -2.66 4.11 -8.12
CA THR A 269 -3.51 3.83 -9.30
C THR A 269 -2.74 3.90 -10.62
N ASN A 270 -1.53 4.46 -10.63
CA ASN A 270 -0.68 4.59 -11.81
C ASN A 270 0.48 3.58 -11.86
N TRP A 271 0.51 2.60 -10.97
CA TRP A 271 1.57 1.60 -10.91
C TRP A 271 1.39 0.48 -11.94
N ASN A 272 2.49 -0.19 -12.32
CA ASN A 272 2.49 -1.35 -13.20
C ASN A 272 2.70 -2.63 -12.39
N ILE A 273 1.72 -2.99 -11.56
CA ILE A 273 1.72 -4.14 -10.66
C ILE A 273 0.50 -5.04 -10.90
N ASP A 274 0.43 -6.18 -10.20
CA ASP A 274 -0.57 -7.21 -10.42
C ASP A 274 -1.73 -7.20 -9.41
N GLY A 275 -1.67 -6.31 -8.42
CA GLY A 275 -2.76 -6.11 -7.47
C GLY A 275 -2.40 -5.17 -6.32
N VAL A 276 -3.43 -4.55 -5.73
CA VAL A 276 -3.27 -3.71 -4.54
C VAL A 276 -4.13 -4.19 -3.39
N CYS A 277 -3.63 -3.96 -2.18
CA CYS A 277 -4.31 -4.20 -0.92
C CYS A 277 -4.44 -2.88 -0.16
N PRO A 278 -5.43 -2.01 -0.50
CA PRO A 278 -5.65 -0.77 0.24
C PRO A 278 -6.01 -1.09 1.70
N MET A 279 -5.25 -0.54 2.64
CA MET A 279 -5.45 -0.70 4.08
C MET A 279 -6.65 0.13 4.56
N ILE A 280 -7.88 -0.37 4.27
CA ILE A 280 -9.14 0.30 4.62
C ILE A 280 -9.46 0.03 6.09
N TYR A 281 -8.53 0.41 6.96
CA TYR A 281 -8.62 0.24 8.41
C TYR A 281 -9.46 1.37 8.99
N HIS A 282 -10.77 1.25 8.82
CA HIS A 282 -11.77 2.31 9.11
C HIS A 282 -11.60 2.95 10.50
N GLY A 283 -11.21 2.17 11.51
CA GLY A 283 -10.98 2.68 12.86
C GLY A 283 -9.85 3.73 12.94
N PHE A 284 -8.79 3.61 12.13
CA PHE A 284 -7.69 4.60 12.12
C PHE A 284 -8.11 5.97 11.58
N TYR A 285 -9.15 5.99 10.75
CA TYR A 285 -9.68 7.22 10.14
C TYR A 285 -10.91 7.76 10.86
N ASN A 286 -11.28 7.13 12.00
CA ASN A 286 -12.51 7.44 12.75
C ASN A 286 -13.78 7.31 11.89
N GLU A 287 -13.78 6.31 11.02
CA GLU A 287 -14.87 6.01 10.10
C GLU A 287 -15.66 4.78 10.56
N GLN A 288 -16.91 4.68 10.07
CA GLN A 288 -17.76 3.53 10.31
C GLN A 288 -17.51 2.44 9.26
N VAL A 289 -17.93 1.20 9.54
CA VAL A 289 -17.79 0.05 8.63
C VAL A 289 -18.32 0.33 7.22
N ASN A 290 -19.36 1.16 7.07
CA ASN A 290 -19.90 1.53 5.76
C ASN A 290 -18.87 2.21 4.85
N TRP A 291 -17.91 2.95 5.43
CA TRP A 291 -16.83 3.59 4.67
C TRP A 291 -15.97 2.61 3.87
N ILE A 292 -15.92 1.32 4.27
CA ILE A 292 -15.20 0.27 3.51
C ILE A 292 -15.73 0.20 2.07
N GLY A 293 -17.05 0.24 1.89
CA GLY A 293 -17.67 0.24 0.56
C GLY A 293 -17.32 1.47 -0.25
N ASP A 294 -17.34 2.66 0.37
CA ASP A 294 -17.02 3.93 -0.30
C ASP A 294 -15.56 3.99 -0.73
N ALA A 295 -14.64 3.56 0.15
CA ALA A 295 -13.20 3.50 -0.15
C ALA A 295 -12.88 2.52 -1.29
N VAL A 296 -13.50 1.33 -1.30
CA VAL A 296 -13.36 0.38 -2.41
C VAL A 296 -13.89 0.97 -3.70
N LYS A 297 -15.07 1.56 -3.69
CA LYS A 297 -15.68 2.18 -4.87
C LYS A 297 -14.80 3.29 -5.47
N GLU A 298 -14.20 4.13 -4.62
CA GLU A 298 -13.24 5.14 -5.06
C GLU A 298 -12.02 4.48 -5.71
N GLY A 299 -11.41 3.49 -5.05
CA GLY A 299 -10.26 2.77 -5.58
C GLY A 299 -10.53 2.12 -6.93
N ILE A 300 -11.63 1.39 -7.08
CA ILE A 300 -12.06 0.74 -8.33
C ILE A 300 -12.28 1.77 -9.45
N HIS A 301 -12.92 2.90 -9.13
CA HIS A 301 -13.15 3.96 -10.10
C HIS A 301 -11.82 4.49 -10.69
N PHE A 302 -10.83 4.78 -9.83
CA PHE A 302 -9.53 5.30 -10.29
C PHE A 302 -8.62 4.23 -10.91
N LEU A 303 -8.78 2.96 -10.53
CA LEU A 303 -8.04 1.86 -11.17
C LEU A 303 -8.46 1.62 -12.62
N ASN A 304 -9.72 1.86 -12.95
CA ASN A 304 -10.25 1.67 -14.29
C ASN A 304 -9.86 0.31 -14.90
N ASP A 305 -10.11 -0.78 -14.16
CA ASP A 305 -9.83 -2.18 -14.54
C ASP A 305 -8.35 -2.54 -14.82
N ARG A 306 -7.38 -1.74 -14.38
CA ARG A 306 -5.96 -2.00 -14.64
C ARG A 306 -5.45 -3.27 -13.95
N PHE A 307 -5.79 -3.46 -12.69
CA PHE A 307 -5.45 -4.63 -11.87
C PHE A 307 -6.42 -4.79 -10.69
N PRO A 308 -6.48 -5.99 -10.07
CA PRO A 308 -7.41 -6.25 -8.96
C PRO A 308 -7.08 -5.45 -7.70
N LEU A 309 -8.14 -5.09 -6.97
CA LEU A 309 -8.11 -4.51 -5.64
C LEU A 309 -8.61 -5.54 -4.63
N TYR A 310 -7.82 -5.79 -3.59
CA TYR A 310 -8.16 -6.64 -2.44
C TYR A 310 -8.29 -5.75 -1.21
N ALA A 311 -9.52 -5.53 -0.71
CA ALA A 311 -9.76 -4.62 0.39
C ALA A 311 -9.04 -5.07 1.67
N GLY A 312 -8.07 -4.29 2.13
CA GLY A 312 -7.35 -4.54 3.38
C GLY A 312 -8.22 -4.26 4.59
N LEU A 313 -8.46 -5.27 5.42
CA LEU A 313 -9.28 -5.18 6.61
C LEU A 313 -8.44 -5.50 7.85
N PHE A 314 -8.45 -4.60 8.83
CA PHE A 314 -7.78 -4.79 10.11
C PHE A 314 -8.76 -5.43 11.09
N ILE A 315 -8.56 -6.72 11.38
CA ILE A 315 -9.49 -7.53 12.19
C ILE A 315 -9.84 -6.86 13.54
N PRO A 316 -8.89 -6.29 14.31
CA PRO A 316 -9.21 -5.65 15.58
C PRO A 316 -10.12 -4.42 15.50
N ASN A 317 -10.36 -3.85 14.32
CA ASN A 317 -11.32 -2.74 14.18
C ASN A 317 -12.79 -3.19 14.21
N PHE A 318 -13.07 -4.50 14.06
CA PHE A 318 -14.42 -5.03 14.05
C PHE A 318 -14.84 -5.49 15.43
N LYS A 319 -15.97 -5.01 15.92
CA LYS A 319 -16.49 -5.28 17.26
C LYS A 319 -17.18 -6.65 17.38
N SER A 320 -17.52 -7.26 16.25
CA SER A 320 -18.21 -8.56 16.20
C SER A 320 -17.99 -9.27 14.85
N PRO A 321 -18.20 -10.60 14.79
CA PRO A 321 -18.21 -11.33 13.52
C PRO A 321 -19.21 -10.79 12.49
N GLY A 322 -20.37 -10.30 12.94
CA GLY A 322 -21.38 -9.70 12.05
C GLY A 322 -20.93 -8.37 11.45
N GLU A 323 -20.11 -7.60 12.16
CA GLU A 323 -19.53 -6.37 11.64
C GLU A 323 -18.44 -6.67 10.60
N LEU A 324 -17.61 -7.69 10.83
CA LEU A 324 -16.64 -8.18 9.85
C LEU A 324 -17.35 -8.71 8.59
N GLU A 325 -18.41 -9.51 8.75
CA GLU A 325 -19.23 -10.00 7.63
C GLU A 325 -19.78 -8.86 6.79
N LYS A 326 -20.30 -7.81 7.45
CA LYS A 326 -20.77 -6.59 6.78
C LYS A 326 -19.64 -5.90 6.02
N GLY A 327 -18.45 -5.76 6.60
CA GLY A 327 -17.27 -5.16 5.96
C GLY A 327 -16.84 -5.92 4.70
N ILE A 328 -16.77 -7.25 4.78
CA ILE A 328 -16.45 -8.12 3.64
C ILE A 328 -17.49 -7.96 2.53
N LYS A 329 -18.78 -8.03 2.88
CA LYS A 329 -19.88 -7.86 1.94
C LYS A 329 -19.79 -6.52 1.20
N LEU A 330 -19.62 -5.42 1.93
CA LEU A 330 -19.48 -4.08 1.36
C LEU A 330 -18.28 -3.99 0.41
N ALA A 331 -17.14 -4.59 0.76
CA ALA A 331 -15.97 -4.60 -0.12
C ALA A 331 -16.28 -5.31 -1.45
N LEU A 332 -16.84 -6.51 -1.39
CA LEU A 332 -17.13 -7.33 -2.57
C LEU A 332 -18.24 -6.71 -3.45
N GLU A 333 -19.30 -6.18 -2.86
CA GLU A 333 -20.40 -5.54 -3.59
C GLU A 333 -19.97 -4.25 -4.30
N ASN A 334 -18.90 -3.59 -3.84
CA ASN A 334 -18.35 -2.39 -4.47
C ASN A 334 -17.16 -2.67 -5.41
N GLY A 335 -16.92 -3.94 -5.75
CA GLY A 335 -16.02 -4.33 -6.83
C GLY A 335 -14.66 -4.85 -6.40
N ALA A 336 -14.39 -5.03 -5.10
CA ALA A 336 -13.16 -5.70 -4.66
C ALA A 336 -13.09 -7.13 -5.22
N SER A 337 -11.92 -7.54 -5.70
CA SER A 337 -11.66 -8.91 -6.18
C SER A 337 -11.50 -9.92 -5.03
N GLY A 338 -11.51 -9.44 -3.81
CA GLY A 338 -11.36 -10.16 -2.56
C GLY A 338 -11.00 -9.20 -1.44
N ILE A 339 -10.59 -9.78 -0.31
CA ILE A 339 -10.07 -9.00 0.82
C ILE A 339 -8.67 -9.46 1.19
N SER A 340 -7.94 -8.64 1.92
CA SER A 340 -6.70 -9.01 2.59
C SER A 340 -6.84 -8.73 4.09
N LEU A 341 -6.56 -9.73 4.93
CA LEU A 341 -6.78 -9.66 6.37
C LEU A 341 -5.49 -9.39 7.12
N PHE A 342 -5.49 -8.38 7.96
CA PHE A 342 -4.41 -8.09 8.89
C PHE A 342 -4.89 -8.22 10.35
N GLY A 343 -4.17 -9.02 11.14
CA GLY A 343 -4.49 -9.36 12.52
C GLY A 343 -4.71 -10.86 12.72
N LYS A 344 -5.07 -11.25 13.94
CA LYS A 344 -5.27 -12.66 14.30
C LYS A 344 -6.48 -13.25 13.59
N ILE A 345 -6.25 -14.29 12.81
CA ILE A 345 -7.30 -15.08 12.16
C ILE A 345 -7.64 -16.25 13.09
N ASP A 346 -8.81 -16.17 13.73
CA ASP A 346 -9.36 -17.22 14.57
C ASP A 346 -10.51 -17.96 13.88
N ASP A 347 -11.11 -18.94 14.58
CA ASP A 347 -12.22 -19.75 14.03
C ASP A 347 -13.43 -18.90 13.66
N GLY A 348 -13.71 -17.82 14.39
CA GLY A 348 -14.81 -16.91 14.09
C GLY A 348 -14.59 -16.16 12.77
N VAL A 349 -13.37 -15.72 12.51
CA VAL A 349 -12.97 -15.11 11.24
C VAL A 349 -13.08 -16.12 10.11
N LEU A 350 -12.57 -17.35 10.31
CA LEU A 350 -12.65 -18.43 9.30
C LEU A 350 -14.09 -18.81 8.96
N GLN A 351 -14.97 -18.93 9.97
CA GLN A 351 -16.39 -19.18 9.76
C GLN A 351 -17.06 -18.05 8.96
N THR A 352 -16.68 -16.81 9.24
CA THR A 352 -17.20 -15.66 8.51
C THR A 352 -16.76 -15.70 7.05
N LEU A 353 -15.49 -15.98 6.76
CA LEU A 353 -14.95 -16.10 5.40
C LEU A 353 -15.64 -17.19 4.57
N LYS A 354 -15.93 -18.34 5.17
CA LYS A 354 -16.63 -19.46 4.49
C LYS A 354 -17.96 -19.07 3.86
N LYS A 355 -18.64 -18.02 4.37
CA LYS A 355 -19.89 -17.52 3.80
C LYS A 355 -19.69 -16.85 2.43
N PHE A 356 -18.47 -16.41 2.11
CA PHE A 356 -18.10 -15.75 0.87
C PHE A 356 -17.26 -16.62 -0.07
N SER A 357 -16.92 -17.84 0.36
CA SER A 357 -16.20 -18.80 -0.48
C SER A 357 -17.19 -19.45 -1.46
N VAL A 358 -16.88 -19.42 -2.74
CA VAL A 358 -17.65 -20.17 -3.75
C VAL A 358 -17.37 -21.66 -3.54
N LYS A 359 -18.43 -22.46 -3.38
CA LYS A 359 -18.34 -23.92 -3.34
C LYS A 359 -17.97 -24.48 -4.70
#